data_67b1e842270bbc587fc534a23e45a169
#
_entry.id   67b1e842270bbc587fc534a23e45a169
#
_cell.length_a   1.000
_cell.length_b   1.000
_cell.length_c   1.000
_cell.angle_alpha   90.00
_cell.angle_beta   90.00
_cell.angle_gamma   90.00
#
_symmetry.space_group_name_H-M   'P 1'
#
loop_
_entity.id
_entity.type
_entity.pdbx_description
1 polymer ?
#
loop_
_entity_poly.entity_id
_entity_poly.type
_entity_poly.pdbx_seq_one_letter_code
_entity_poly.pdbx_strand_id
1 'polypeptide(L)'
;MRQPKIIVVGGGLAGLMATIRVAEAGVPVELFSIVPVKRSHSVCAQGGINAAKNTKGEGDSTDKHFDDSIYGGDFLANQRPVKAMCEAAPGIIDLLDRMGVMFNRTPEGLLDYRRFGGTLYNRTAFAGATTGQQMLYALDEQVRRFEAEGKVKKYEGWTFLSAVMDDSGVSRGVCAMDLKSMEVRTFPADAAIFCTGGIGAIFARSTNSVVCTGSAQSALFQQGVHYANGEFIQVHPTAIPGEDKLRLMSESARGEGGRVWVPKKSGDSRPPRQIPAGERFYFLEEWYPKYGNLVPRDIATRAIHNVVFEMKLGLDGEPAVYLDLTHIPRETLDRKLEGILEIYEKFLGVDPRVEPMKVFPGMHYTMGGIWIDNQNQATNVSGIYAAGECEYQYHGANRLGANSLVSCIYGGMVAGPASVRYARGLDKGCESVEASVFERERKRQEELNERLLRQEGSENPIAIWKEMGAWMTEHVTVVRRNKDLERTDAKLQELLERYKKINLSDRTKWSNQTLNFARELYNMLILARVITLGALARNESRGAHYKPEFPERDDANWLKTTRAMWDCGSIKLLHDPVDISLIPPRARRYDVAK
;
A
#
# COMPACT_ATOMS: atom_id res chain seq x y z
N MET A 1 -39.66 4.56 -3.79
CA MET A 1 -38.48 4.76 -2.95
C MET A 1 -37.38 5.33 -3.81
N ARG A 2 -36.61 6.30 -3.31
CA ARG A 2 -35.44 6.88 -3.99
C ARG A 2 -34.41 5.79 -4.27
N GLN A 3 -33.79 5.82 -5.46
CA GLN A 3 -32.69 4.91 -5.79
C GLN A 3 -31.37 5.60 -5.45
N PRO A 4 -30.62 5.12 -4.46
CA PRO A 4 -29.30 5.66 -4.13
C PRO A 4 -28.33 5.56 -5.30
N LYS A 5 -27.36 6.50 -5.36
CA LYS A 5 -26.23 6.46 -6.30
C LYS A 5 -24.93 6.38 -5.53
N ILE A 6 -24.11 5.39 -5.86
CA ILE A 6 -22.80 5.18 -5.22
C ILE A 6 -21.71 5.14 -6.27
N ILE A 7 -20.62 5.81 -5.98
CA ILE A 7 -19.41 5.80 -6.79
C ILE A 7 -18.30 5.05 -6.04
N VAL A 8 -17.53 4.24 -6.75
CA VAL A 8 -16.29 3.63 -6.27
C VAL A 8 -15.12 4.19 -7.09
N VAL A 9 -14.09 4.69 -6.42
CA VAL A 9 -12.88 5.23 -7.04
C VAL A 9 -11.71 4.31 -6.74
N GLY A 10 -11.23 3.61 -7.76
CA GLY A 10 -10.15 2.63 -7.68
C GLY A 10 -10.59 1.22 -8.07
N GLY A 11 -10.04 0.69 -9.16
CA GLY A 11 -10.38 -0.62 -9.74
C GLY A 11 -9.53 -1.79 -9.21
N GLY A 12 -8.89 -1.66 -8.02
CA GLY A 12 -8.16 -2.73 -7.36
C GLY A 12 -9.07 -3.67 -6.55
N LEU A 13 -8.48 -4.60 -5.80
CA LEU A 13 -9.22 -5.63 -5.04
C LEU A 13 -10.28 -5.02 -4.09
N ALA A 14 -9.93 -3.97 -3.35
CA ALA A 14 -10.86 -3.32 -2.42
C ALA A 14 -12.05 -2.69 -3.17
N GLY A 15 -11.78 -1.99 -4.28
CA GLY A 15 -12.82 -1.34 -5.07
C GLY A 15 -13.74 -2.33 -5.79
N LEU A 16 -13.19 -3.40 -6.36
CA LEU A 16 -14.00 -4.46 -6.96
C LEU A 16 -14.90 -5.14 -5.92
N MET A 17 -14.36 -5.46 -4.74
CA MET A 17 -15.17 -6.04 -3.67
C MET A 17 -16.25 -5.07 -3.18
N ALA A 18 -15.95 -3.78 -2.98
CA ALA A 18 -16.94 -2.77 -2.61
C ALA A 18 -18.03 -2.65 -3.69
N THR A 19 -17.64 -2.63 -4.97
CA THR A 19 -18.58 -2.60 -6.12
C THR A 19 -19.52 -3.81 -6.10
N ILE A 20 -18.99 -5.02 -5.89
CA ILE A 20 -19.79 -6.25 -5.77
C ILE A 20 -20.83 -6.10 -4.65
N ARG A 21 -20.41 -5.65 -3.46
CA ARG A 21 -21.31 -5.52 -2.29
C ARG A 21 -22.38 -4.47 -2.47
N VAL A 22 -22.07 -3.37 -3.16
CA VAL A 22 -23.08 -2.34 -3.51
C VAL A 22 -24.08 -2.91 -4.52
N ALA A 23 -23.60 -3.57 -5.58
CA ALA A 23 -24.44 -4.16 -6.61
C ALA A 23 -25.33 -5.30 -6.09
N GLU A 24 -24.83 -6.15 -5.19
CA GLU A 24 -25.60 -7.20 -4.48
C GLU A 24 -26.75 -6.62 -3.65
N ALA A 25 -26.55 -5.42 -3.08
CA ALA A 25 -27.59 -4.71 -2.35
C ALA A 25 -28.66 -4.07 -3.28
N GLY A 26 -28.56 -4.28 -4.60
CA GLY A 26 -29.50 -3.75 -5.60
C GLY A 26 -29.31 -2.24 -5.89
N VAL A 27 -28.16 -1.67 -5.54
CA VAL A 27 -27.85 -0.25 -5.77
C VAL A 27 -26.95 -0.13 -7.01
N PRO A 28 -27.30 0.73 -8.00
CA PRO A 28 -26.40 1.02 -9.10
C PRO A 28 -25.10 1.66 -8.62
N VAL A 29 -23.99 1.26 -9.24
CA VAL A 29 -22.66 1.75 -8.88
C VAL A 29 -21.84 2.11 -10.12
N GLU A 30 -21.16 3.24 -10.06
CA GLU A 30 -20.19 3.67 -11.05
C GLU A 30 -18.78 3.46 -10.51
N LEU A 31 -17.96 2.68 -11.24
CA LEU A 31 -16.59 2.34 -10.86
C LEU A 31 -15.59 3.11 -11.72
N PHE A 32 -14.80 3.97 -11.09
CA PHE A 32 -13.74 4.75 -11.74
C PHE A 32 -12.39 4.09 -11.53
N SER A 33 -11.60 3.99 -12.58
CA SER A 33 -10.24 3.47 -12.53
C SER A 33 -9.32 4.22 -13.48
N ILE A 34 -8.14 4.64 -12.99
CA ILE A 34 -7.14 5.33 -13.81
C ILE A 34 -6.53 4.43 -14.89
N VAL A 35 -6.54 3.12 -14.65
CA VAL A 35 -6.10 2.07 -15.60
C VAL A 35 -7.23 1.07 -15.79
N PRO A 36 -7.21 0.20 -16.81
CA PRO A 36 -8.09 -0.96 -16.85
C PRO A 36 -8.00 -1.74 -15.55
N VAL A 37 -9.12 -2.15 -14.95
CA VAL A 37 -9.17 -2.74 -13.61
C VAL A 37 -8.21 -3.94 -13.49
N LYS A 38 -8.05 -4.76 -14.53
CA LYS A 38 -7.10 -5.89 -14.59
C LYS A 38 -5.63 -5.46 -14.59
N ARG A 39 -5.32 -4.17 -14.67
CA ARG A 39 -3.96 -3.60 -14.59
C ARG A 39 -3.71 -2.79 -13.33
N SER A 40 -4.65 -2.79 -12.38
CA SER A 40 -4.44 -2.16 -11.08
C SER A 40 -3.25 -2.80 -10.36
N HIS A 41 -2.63 -2.05 -9.42
CA HIS A 41 -1.43 -2.53 -8.71
C HIS A 41 -1.63 -3.90 -8.03
N SER A 42 -2.85 -4.25 -7.64
CA SER A 42 -3.19 -5.55 -7.06
C SER A 42 -2.72 -6.75 -7.90
N VAL A 43 -2.60 -6.61 -9.23
CA VAL A 43 -2.11 -7.65 -10.15
C VAL A 43 -0.69 -8.11 -9.82
N CYS A 44 0.12 -7.22 -9.21
CA CYS A 44 1.52 -7.48 -8.89
C CYS A 44 1.72 -8.28 -7.59
N ALA A 45 0.65 -8.56 -6.82
CA ALA A 45 0.79 -9.26 -5.54
C ALA A 45 1.08 -10.75 -5.74
N GLN A 46 2.24 -11.19 -5.25
CA GLN A 46 2.78 -12.55 -5.46
C GLN A 46 2.54 -13.45 -4.25
N GLY A 47 2.62 -12.89 -3.05
CA GLY A 47 2.83 -13.63 -1.81
C GLY A 47 1.68 -14.55 -1.40
N GLY A 48 0.47 -14.08 -1.41
CA GLY A 48 -0.71 -14.79 -0.92
C GLY A 48 -1.53 -13.95 0.05
N ILE A 49 -2.55 -14.57 0.61
CA ILE A 49 -3.54 -13.97 1.50
C ILE A 49 -3.68 -14.81 2.78
N ASN A 50 -3.59 -14.16 3.95
CA ASN A 50 -3.67 -14.85 5.23
C ASN A 50 -5.10 -15.25 5.60
N ALA A 51 -5.25 -16.50 6.09
CA ALA A 51 -6.46 -16.98 6.75
C ALA A 51 -6.13 -18.19 7.65
N ALA A 52 -6.45 -18.10 8.92
CA ALA A 52 -6.14 -19.14 9.91
C ALA A 52 -7.19 -20.29 9.82
N LYS A 53 -7.04 -21.18 8.84
CA LYS A 53 -7.90 -22.37 8.68
C LYS A 53 -7.37 -23.64 9.35
N ASN A 54 -6.12 -23.60 9.85
CA ASN A 54 -5.45 -24.71 10.55
C ASN A 54 -5.45 -26.05 9.79
N THR A 55 -5.40 -26.02 8.47
CA THR A 55 -5.46 -27.22 7.61
C THR A 55 -4.29 -28.19 7.82
N LYS A 56 -3.16 -27.70 8.33
CA LYS A 56 -1.95 -28.51 8.63
C LYS A 56 -1.87 -28.98 10.10
N GLY A 57 -2.91 -28.73 10.91
CA GLY A 57 -2.97 -29.19 12.30
C GLY A 57 -1.93 -28.56 13.23
N GLU A 58 -1.38 -27.39 12.90
CA GLU A 58 -0.37 -26.67 13.71
C GLU A 58 -0.95 -25.95 14.92
N GLY A 59 -2.28 -26.01 15.11
CA GLY A 59 -3.00 -25.31 16.19
C GLY A 59 -3.15 -23.81 15.92
N ASP A 60 -3.17 -23.38 14.66
CA ASP A 60 -3.45 -21.99 14.27
C ASP A 60 -4.94 -21.65 14.49
N SER A 61 -5.24 -20.36 14.73
CA SER A 61 -6.59 -19.86 14.93
C SER A 61 -6.72 -18.39 14.53
N THR A 62 -7.95 -17.92 14.38
CA THR A 62 -8.24 -16.50 14.11
C THR A 62 -7.75 -15.59 15.22
N ASP A 63 -7.77 -16.04 16.49
CA ASP A 63 -7.22 -15.30 17.62
C ASP A 63 -5.67 -15.21 17.54
N LYS A 64 -5.00 -16.27 17.11
CA LYS A 64 -3.55 -16.22 16.86
C LYS A 64 -3.22 -15.34 15.67
N HIS A 65 -4.03 -15.36 14.62
CA HIS A 65 -3.87 -14.43 13.49
C HIS A 65 -4.06 -12.98 13.92
N PHE A 66 -5.03 -12.71 14.79
CA PHE A 66 -5.25 -11.40 15.38
C PHE A 66 -4.06 -10.98 16.26
N ASP A 67 -3.61 -11.84 17.19
CA ASP A 67 -2.46 -11.54 18.05
C ASP A 67 -1.18 -11.26 17.24
N ASP A 68 -0.86 -12.10 16.25
CA ASP A 68 0.28 -11.89 15.34
C ASP A 68 0.16 -10.56 14.56
N SER A 69 -1.06 -10.18 14.16
CA SER A 69 -1.30 -8.94 13.42
C SER A 69 -1.06 -7.70 14.28
N ILE A 70 -1.58 -7.70 15.52
CA ILE A 70 -1.39 -6.60 16.48
C ILE A 70 0.06 -6.53 16.95
N TYR A 71 0.66 -7.68 17.28
CA TYR A 71 2.07 -7.77 17.67
C TYR A 71 3.00 -7.33 16.54
N GLY A 72 2.73 -7.80 15.32
CA GLY A 72 3.46 -7.41 14.11
C GLY A 72 3.32 -5.91 13.81
N GLY A 73 2.15 -5.33 14.03
CA GLY A 73 1.83 -3.91 13.91
C GLY A 73 2.27 -3.03 15.08
N ASP A 74 3.02 -3.60 16.03
CA ASP A 74 3.58 -2.93 17.20
C ASP A 74 2.53 -2.17 18.04
N PHE A 75 1.34 -2.79 18.17
CA PHE A 75 0.19 -2.33 18.95
C PHE A 75 -0.41 -0.98 18.54
N LEU A 76 -0.12 -0.48 17.34
CA LEU A 76 -0.63 0.82 16.87
C LEU A 76 -1.94 0.71 16.06
N ALA A 77 -2.37 -0.48 15.68
CA ALA A 77 -3.65 -0.68 15.01
C ALA A 77 -4.81 -0.73 16.01
N ASN A 78 -5.97 -0.20 15.61
CA ASN A 78 -7.20 -0.38 16.37
C ASN A 78 -7.60 -1.86 16.41
N GLN A 79 -7.76 -2.42 17.61
CA GLN A 79 -7.82 -3.88 17.77
C GLN A 79 -9.12 -4.51 17.28
N ARG A 80 -10.26 -3.87 17.48
CA ARG A 80 -11.56 -4.43 17.08
C ARG A 80 -11.71 -4.65 15.58
N PRO A 81 -11.37 -3.69 14.70
CA PRO A 81 -11.40 -3.90 13.25
C PRO A 81 -10.42 -4.99 12.80
N VAL A 82 -9.21 -5.05 13.38
CA VAL A 82 -8.23 -6.08 13.05
C VAL A 82 -8.73 -7.46 13.46
N LYS A 83 -9.37 -7.59 14.65
CA LYS A 83 -9.96 -8.87 15.09
C LYS A 83 -11.05 -9.32 14.12
N ALA A 84 -11.98 -8.43 13.78
CA ALA A 84 -13.06 -8.72 12.85
C ALA A 84 -12.54 -9.14 11.45
N MET A 85 -11.49 -8.49 10.96
CA MET A 85 -10.81 -8.89 9.71
C MET A 85 -10.23 -10.31 9.80
N CYS A 86 -9.53 -10.64 10.89
CA CYS A 86 -8.93 -11.96 11.09
C CYS A 86 -9.98 -13.06 11.24
N GLU A 87 -11.11 -12.78 11.91
CA GLU A 87 -12.26 -13.70 12.03
C GLU A 87 -12.95 -13.92 10.68
N ALA A 88 -13.05 -12.90 9.84
CA ALA A 88 -13.64 -13.01 8.49
C ALA A 88 -12.72 -13.72 7.48
N ALA A 89 -11.41 -13.71 7.70
CA ALA A 89 -10.43 -14.20 6.72
C ALA A 89 -10.66 -15.65 6.23
N PRO A 90 -10.99 -16.66 7.07
CA PRO A 90 -11.32 -18.00 6.58
C PRO A 90 -12.48 -18.03 5.59
N GLY A 91 -13.57 -17.31 5.88
CA GLY A 91 -14.73 -17.19 4.99
C GLY A 91 -14.43 -16.43 3.70
N ILE A 92 -13.50 -15.46 3.75
CA ILE A 92 -13.02 -14.74 2.56
C ILE A 92 -12.31 -15.71 1.61
N ILE A 93 -11.45 -16.59 2.12
CA ILE A 93 -10.80 -17.61 1.27
C ILE A 93 -11.83 -18.53 0.62
N ASP A 94 -12.83 -19.00 1.36
CA ASP A 94 -13.88 -19.85 0.82
C ASP A 94 -14.71 -19.12 -0.26
N LEU A 95 -14.97 -17.83 -0.07
CA LEU A 95 -15.64 -17.00 -1.05
C LEU A 95 -14.81 -16.86 -2.33
N LEU A 96 -13.53 -16.55 -2.21
CA LEU A 96 -12.62 -16.37 -3.35
C LEU A 96 -12.40 -17.68 -4.11
N ASP A 97 -12.29 -18.81 -3.42
CA ASP A 97 -12.19 -20.14 -4.05
C ASP A 97 -13.46 -20.44 -4.89
N ARG A 98 -14.64 -20.17 -4.33
CA ARG A 98 -15.92 -20.31 -5.07
C ARG A 98 -16.07 -19.33 -6.23
N MET A 99 -15.43 -18.16 -6.17
CA MET A 99 -15.36 -17.19 -7.28
C MET A 99 -14.38 -17.60 -8.39
N GLY A 100 -13.65 -18.71 -8.21
CA GLY A 100 -12.74 -19.25 -9.22
C GLY A 100 -11.29 -18.82 -9.08
N VAL A 101 -10.85 -18.31 -7.91
CA VAL A 101 -9.43 -18.10 -7.65
C VAL A 101 -8.68 -19.42 -7.65
N MET A 102 -7.72 -19.57 -8.52
CA MET A 102 -6.94 -20.80 -8.71
C MET A 102 -5.86 -20.95 -7.64
N PHE A 103 -6.28 -21.09 -6.37
CA PHE A 103 -5.34 -21.35 -5.28
C PHE A 103 -4.63 -22.70 -5.44
N ASN A 104 -3.36 -22.74 -5.00
CA ASN A 104 -2.62 -23.99 -4.93
C ASN A 104 -3.32 -25.00 -4.01
N ARG A 105 -3.19 -26.28 -4.37
CA ARG A 105 -3.80 -27.39 -3.63
C ARG A 105 -2.75 -28.43 -3.25
N THR A 106 -3.03 -29.14 -2.15
CA THR A 106 -2.29 -30.34 -1.76
C THR A 106 -2.62 -31.50 -2.71
N PRO A 107 -1.82 -32.59 -2.70
CA PRO A 107 -2.16 -33.79 -3.49
C PRO A 107 -3.55 -34.35 -3.22
N GLU A 108 -4.08 -34.14 -2.00
CA GLU A 108 -5.44 -34.58 -1.58
C GLU A 108 -6.54 -33.62 -2.08
N GLY A 109 -6.19 -32.54 -2.79
CA GLY A 109 -7.13 -31.56 -3.33
C GLY A 109 -7.54 -30.44 -2.36
N LEU A 110 -6.98 -30.40 -1.15
CA LEU A 110 -7.23 -29.32 -0.18
C LEU A 110 -6.45 -28.07 -0.54
N LEU A 111 -6.91 -26.90 -0.10
CA LEU A 111 -6.15 -25.65 -0.26
C LEU A 111 -4.80 -25.77 0.45
N ASP A 112 -3.72 -25.43 -0.24
CA ASP A 112 -2.39 -25.41 0.35
C ASP A 112 -2.09 -24.04 0.98
N TYR A 113 -1.34 -24.08 2.07
CA TYR A 113 -0.94 -22.91 2.84
C TYR A 113 0.56 -22.91 3.09
N ARG A 114 1.17 -21.72 3.11
CA ARG A 114 2.59 -21.52 3.39
C ARG A 114 2.83 -20.51 4.52
N ARG A 115 4.03 -20.52 5.07
CA ARG A 115 4.48 -19.53 6.05
C ARG A 115 4.89 -18.24 5.38
N PHE A 116 4.70 -17.15 6.12
CA PHE A 116 5.12 -15.81 5.70
C PHE A 116 5.79 -15.06 6.86
N GLY A 117 6.52 -13.97 6.55
CA GLY A 117 7.27 -13.20 7.55
C GLY A 117 6.41 -12.68 8.71
N GLY A 118 6.90 -12.88 9.92
CA GLY A 118 6.25 -12.48 11.17
C GLY A 118 5.29 -13.53 11.74
N THR A 119 5.09 -14.69 11.09
CA THR A 119 4.26 -15.80 11.62
C THR A 119 5.02 -17.12 11.59
N LEU A 120 4.68 -18.01 12.53
CA LEU A 120 5.21 -19.37 12.59
C LEU A 120 4.21 -20.42 12.05
N TYR A 121 3.02 -20.00 11.59
CA TYR A 121 1.94 -20.87 11.11
C TYR A 121 1.80 -20.85 9.58
N ASN A 122 1.39 -21.98 9.01
CA ASN A 122 1.01 -22.07 7.60
C ASN A 122 -0.43 -21.55 7.41
N ARG A 123 -0.60 -20.24 7.24
CA ARG A 123 -1.91 -19.59 7.08
C ARG A 123 -2.08 -18.80 5.80
N THR A 124 -1.07 -18.73 4.94
CA THR A 124 -1.12 -17.94 3.71
C THR A 124 -1.54 -18.82 2.55
N ALA A 125 -2.79 -18.69 2.08
CA ALA A 125 -3.25 -19.24 0.82
C ALA A 125 -2.61 -18.49 -0.36
N PHE A 126 -2.30 -19.19 -1.45
CA PHE A 126 -1.56 -18.61 -2.57
C PHE A 126 -1.92 -19.28 -3.91
N ALA A 127 -1.67 -18.57 -5.00
CA ALA A 127 -1.78 -19.08 -6.36
C ALA A 127 -0.43 -18.82 -7.09
N GLY A 128 0.54 -19.71 -6.85
CA GLY A 128 1.89 -19.58 -7.38
C GLY A 128 2.52 -18.20 -7.10
N ALA A 129 2.97 -17.53 -8.16
CA ALA A 129 3.47 -16.15 -8.16
C ALA A 129 2.39 -15.12 -8.54
N THR A 130 1.14 -15.52 -8.77
CA THR A 130 0.09 -14.69 -9.39
C THR A 130 -1.14 -14.52 -8.50
N THR A 131 -1.01 -14.66 -7.19
CA THR A 131 -2.14 -14.62 -6.26
C THR A 131 -3.02 -13.37 -6.46
N GLY A 132 -2.41 -12.18 -6.54
CA GLY A 132 -3.15 -10.94 -6.77
C GLY A 132 -3.85 -10.89 -8.11
N GLN A 133 -3.23 -11.40 -9.16
CA GLN A 133 -3.81 -11.50 -10.50
C GLN A 133 -5.03 -12.42 -10.51
N GLN A 134 -4.93 -13.60 -9.91
CA GLN A 134 -6.04 -14.56 -9.85
C GLN A 134 -7.23 -13.98 -9.07
N MET A 135 -6.97 -13.36 -7.93
CA MET A 135 -8.03 -12.70 -7.14
C MET A 135 -8.66 -11.54 -7.91
N LEU A 136 -7.85 -10.71 -8.57
CA LEU A 136 -8.33 -9.56 -9.33
C LEU A 136 -9.23 -9.98 -10.49
N TYR A 137 -8.85 -11.05 -11.20
CA TYR A 137 -9.61 -11.58 -12.31
C TYR A 137 -10.94 -12.20 -11.84
N ALA A 138 -10.93 -12.97 -10.76
CA ALA A 138 -12.14 -13.54 -10.19
C ALA A 138 -13.14 -12.46 -9.75
N LEU A 139 -12.68 -11.38 -9.11
CA LEU A 139 -13.55 -10.27 -8.72
C LEU A 139 -14.05 -9.47 -9.94
N ASP A 140 -13.21 -9.25 -10.96
CA ASP A 140 -13.64 -8.57 -12.18
C ASP A 140 -14.70 -9.36 -12.93
N GLU A 141 -14.62 -10.71 -12.95
CA GLU A 141 -15.67 -11.55 -13.53
C GLU A 141 -17.03 -11.38 -12.82
N GLN A 142 -17.02 -11.24 -11.48
CA GLN A 142 -18.25 -10.94 -10.75
C GLN A 142 -18.78 -9.52 -11.07
N VAL A 143 -17.90 -8.55 -11.18
CA VAL A 143 -18.29 -7.19 -11.57
C VAL A 143 -18.86 -7.14 -12.98
N ARG A 144 -18.28 -7.89 -13.93
CA ARG A 144 -18.79 -8.02 -15.31
C ARG A 144 -20.19 -8.62 -15.36
N ARG A 145 -20.51 -9.57 -14.48
CA ARG A 145 -21.88 -10.06 -14.35
C ARG A 145 -22.85 -8.93 -14.04
N PHE A 146 -22.50 -8.07 -13.08
CA PHE A 146 -23.31 -6.92 -12.71
C PHE A 146 -23.33 -5.82 -13.78
N GLU A 147 -22.28 -5.68 -14.60
CA GLU A 147 -22.30 -4.82 -15.79
C GLU A 147 -23.33 -5.34 -16.81
N ALA A 148 -23.36 -6.65 -17.08
CA ALA A 148 -24.33 -7.28 -17.97
C ALA A 148 -25.78 -7.12 -17.47
N GLU A 149 -25.97 -7.08 -16.13
CA GLU A 149 -27.27 -6.79 -15.50
C GLU A 149 -27.62 -5.29 -15.49
N GLY A 150 -26.74 -4.41 -15.99
CA GLY A 150 -26.94 -2.95 -15.99
C GLY A 150 -26.80 -2.28 -14.61
N LYS A 151 -26.29 -2.99 -13.60
CA LYS A 151 -26.10 -2.49 -12.23
C LYS A 151 -24.75 -1.80 -12.00
N VAL A 152 -23.75 -2.09 -12.82
CA VAL A 152 -22.42 -1.51 -12.75
C VAL A 152 -22.08 -0.81 -14.06
N LYS A 153 -21.46 0.36 -13.96
CA LYS A 153 -20.84 1.06 -15.09
C LYS A 153 -19.38 1.35 -14.75
N LYS A 154 -18.45 0.89 -15.59
CA LYS A 154 -17.02 1.17 -15.44
C LYS A 154 -16.60 2.38 -16.24
N TYR A 155 -15.78 3.23 -15.62
CA TYR A 155 -15.06 4.36 -16.22
C TYR A 155 -13.56 4.10 -16.10
N GLU A 156 -13.01 3.34 -17.06
CA GLU A 156 -11.58 3.04 -17.12
C GLU A 156 -10.83 4.11 -17.93
N GLY A 157 -9.63 4.50 -17.46
CA GLY A 157 -8.89 5.62 -18.02
C GLY A 157 -9.40 6.98 -17.54
N TRP A 158 -10.06 7.03 -16.38
CA TRP A 158 -10.51 8.23 -15.70
C TRP A 158 -9.73 8.50 -14.43
N THR A 159 -9.23 9.71 -14.27
CA THR A 159 -8.56 10.15 -13.04
C THR A 159 -9.51 10.97 -12.18
N PHE A 160 -9.53 10.68 -10.88
CA PHE A 160 -10.22 11.49 -9.87
C PHE A 160 -9.49 12.81 -9.66
N LEU A 161 -10.23 13.91 -9.65
CA LEU A 161 -9.69 15.24 -9.43
C LEU A 161 -10.05 15.82 -8.06
N SER A 162 -11.32 15.66 -7.66
CA SER A 162 -11.84 16.19 -6.38
C SER A 162 -13.19 15.59 -6.03
N ALA A 163 -13.58 15.65 -4.76
CA ALA A 163 -14.97 15.48 -4.36
C ALA A 163 -15.77 16.74 -4.70
N VAL A 164 -17.05 16.57 -5.04
CA VAL A 164 -17.99 17.69 -5.16
C VAL A 164 -18.61 17.92 -3.79
N MET A 165 -18.25 19.03 -3.14
CA MET A 165 -18.71 19.37 -1.80
C MET A 165 -19.81 20.41 -1.87
N ASP A 166 -20.91 20.20 -1.12
CA ASP A 166 -21.91 21.25 -0.92
C ASP A 166 -21.46 22.25 0.16
N ASP A 167 -22.24 23.31 0.33
CA ASP A 167 -21.91 24.40 1.26
C ASP A 167 -21.97 23.96 2.75
N SER A 168 -22.55 22.78 3.04
CA SER A 168 -22.52 22.17 4.39
C SER A 168 -21.31 21.27 4.61
N GLY A 169 -20.43 21.12 3.63
CA GLY A 169 -19.25 20.25 3.70
C GLY A 169 -19.56 18.75 3.52
N VAL A 170 -20.71 18.42 2.94
CA VAL A 170 -21.07 17.03 2.60
C VAL A 170 -20.68 16.73 1.15
N SER A 171 -20.10 15.55 0.92
CA SER A 171 -19.81 15.10 -0.44
C SER A 171 -21.09 14.72 -1.19
N ARG A 172 -21.24 15.24 -2.41
CA ARG A 172 -22.40 15.04 -3.30
C ARG A 172 -22.02 14.34 -4.61
N GLY A 173 -20.80 13.91 -4.73
CA GLY A 173 -20.29 13.23 -5.90
C GLY A 173 -18.79 13.46 -6.12
N VAL A 174 -18.33 13.16 -7.31
CA VAL A 174 -16.94 13.31 -7.71
C VAL A 174 -16.79 14.13 -8.98
N CYS A 175 -15.64 14.81 -9.10
CA CYS A 175 -15.16 15.41 -10.32
C CYS A 175 -14.00 14.57 -10.84
N ALA A 176 -14.07 14.14 -12.09
CA ALA A 176 -13.07 13.29 -12.72
C ALA A 176 -12.76 13.76 -14.15
N MET A 177 -11.59 13.35 -14.65
CA MET A 177 -11.13 13.67 -16.00
C MET A 177 -10.88 12.40 -16.80
N ASP A 178 -11.42 12.34 -18.01
CA ASP A 178 -11.07 11.31 -18.99
C ASP A 178 -9.65 11.54 -19.51
N LEU A 179 -8.78 10.57 -19.33
CA LEU A 179 -7.37 10.67 -19.73
C LEU A 179 -7.14 10.63 -21.26
N LYS A 180 -8.18 10.33 -22.05
CA LYS A 180 -8.11 10.37 -23.51
C LYS A 180 -8.53 11.75 -24.05
N SER A 181 -9.75 12.16 -23.76
CA SER A 181 -10.30 13.43 -24.24
C SER A 181 -9.84 14.64 -23.42
N MET A 182 -9.31 14.43 -22.21
CA MET A 182 -9.02 15.43 -21.18
C MET A 182 -10.25 16.20 -20.70
N GLU A 183 -11.46 15.67 -20.98
CA GLU A 183 -12.73 16.26 -20.56
C GLU A 183 -12.92 16.10 -19.05
N VAL A 184 -13.26 17.18 -18.39
CA VAL A 184 -13.60 17.21 -16.96
C VAL A 184 -15.10 17.12 -16.80
N ARG A 185 -15.57 16.15 -16.00
CA ARG A 185 -16.98 15.94 -15.68
C ARG A 185 -17.20 15.78 -14.19
N THR A 186 -18.38 16.16 -13.76
CA THR A 186 -18.89 15.86 -12.43
C THR A 186 -19.92 14.74 -12.48
N PHE A 187 -19.89 13.88 -11.48
CA PHE A 187 -20.73 12.70 -11.35
C PHE A 187 -21.44 12.77 -9.98
N PRO A 188 -22.76 13.04 -9.95
CA PRO A 188 -23.51 13.09 -8.71
C PRO A 188 -23.58 11.71 -8.03
N ALA A 189 -23.34 11.67 -6.72
CA ALA A 189 -23.48 10.47 -5.91
C ALA A 189 -23.87 10.82 -4.46
N ASP A 190 -24.59 9.91 -3.81
CA ASP A 190 -24.94 10.01 -2.39
C ASP A 190 -23.78 9.62 -1.50
N ALA A 191 -22.93 8.71 -1.98
CA ALA A 191 -21.71 8.32 -1.31
C ALA A 191 -20.62 7.92 -2.34
N ALA A 192 -19.36 8.14 -1.97
CA ALA A 192 -18.20 7.72 -2.73
C ALA A 192 -17.24 6.87 -1.86
N ILE A 193 -16.78 5.73 -2.37
CA ILE A 193 -15.86 4.82 -1.71
C ILE A 193 -14.51 4.92 -2.42
N PHE A 194 -13.47 5.34 -1.71
CA PHE A 194 -12.13 5.49 -2.25
C PHE A 194 -11.28 4.24 -1.96
N CYS A 195 -10.76 3.63 -3.04
CA CYS A 195 -9.94 2.41 -3.02
C CYS A 195 -8.70 2.61 -3.91
N THR A 196 -8.02 3.74 -3.74
CA THR A 196 -7.05 4.29 -4.68
C THR A 196 -5.62 3.77 -4.50
N GLY A 197 -5.43 2.80 -3.60
CA GLY A 197 -4.13 2.15 -3.39
C GLY A 197 -3.12 3.01 -2.64
N GLY A 198 -1.83 2.64 -2.75
CA GLY A 198 -0.74 3.27 -2.02
C GLY A 198 -0.14 4.51 -2.70
N ILE A 199 1.00 4.95 -2.17
CA ILE A 199 1.65 6.23 -2.52
C ILE A 199 3.11 6.03 -2.96
N GLY A 200 3.46 4.86 -3.49
CA GLY A 200 4.86 4.48 -3.77
C GLY A 200 5.59 5.39 -4.74
N ALA A 201 4.90 6.12 -5.61
CA ALA A 201 5.51 7.07 -6.55
C ALA A 201 6.14 8.30 -5.89
N ILE A 202 5.90 8.53 -4.60
CA ILE A 202 6.57 9.56 -3.79
C ILE A 202 8.05 9.20 -3.53
N PHE A 203 8.41 7.92 -3.66
CA PHE A 203 9.76 7.40 -3.37
C PHE A 203 10.47 6.97 -4.66
N ALA A 204 11.77 7.26 -4.76
CA ALA A 204 12.58 6.87 -5.93
C ALA A 204 12.75 5.35 -6.05
N ARG A 205 12.75 4.62 -4.93
CA ARG A 205 12.89 3.17 -4.87
C ARG A 205 11.63 2.52 -4.34
N SER A 206 10.75 2.10 -5.23
CA SER A 206 9.46 1.49 -4.89
C SER A 206 9.15 0.28 -5.75
N THR A 207 8.50 -0.72 -5.14
CA THR A 207 7.92 -1.87 -5.84
C THR A 207 6.50 -1.60 -6.34
N ASN A 208 5.92 -0.44 -5.99
CA ASN A 208 4.57 -0.07 -6.41
C ASN A 208 4.50 0.21 -7.92
N SER A 209 3.29 0.13 -8.46
CA SER A 209 3.01 0.66 -9.79
C SER A 209 3.21 2.18 -9.81
N VAL A 210 3.67 2.71 -10.94
CA VAL A 210 3.88 4.17 -11.13
C VAL A 210 2.59 4.98 -11.00
N VAL A 211 1.41 4.34 -11.11
CA VAL A 211 0.11 4.98 -10.89
C VAL A 211 -0.27 5.11 -9.41
N CYS A 212 0.54 4.54 -8.49
CA CYS A 212 0.35 4.68 -7.04
C CYS A 212 0.92 6.01 -6.55
N THR A 213 0.34 7.12 -6.97
CA THR A 213 0.80 8.49 -6.69
C THR A 213 0.21 9.08 -5.42
N GLY A 214 -0.89 8.52 -4.90
CA GLY A 214 -1.64 9.09 -3.78
C GLY A 214 -2.42 10.36 -4.14
N SER A 215 -2.54 10.71 -5.43
CA SER A 215 -3.15 11.97 -5.85
C SER A 215 -4.58 12.13 -5.35
N ALA A 216 -5.40 11.09 -5.40
CA ALA A 216 -6.77 11.13 -4.90
C ALA A 216 -6.82 11.33 -3.37
N GLN A 217 -5.93 10.66 -2.62
CA GLN A 217 -5.83 10.83 -1.17
C GLN A 217 -5.45 12.27 -0.80
N SER A 218 -4.49 12.85 -1.53
CA SER A 218 -4.05 14.24 -1.33
C SER A 218 -5.14 15.25 -1.69
N ALA A 219 -5.88 15.02 -2.78
CA ALA A 219 -6.98 15.89 -3.17
C ALA A 219 -8.09 15.90 -2.11
N LEU A 220 -8.44 14.74 -1.56
CA LEU A 220 -9.38 14.62 -0.44
C LEU A 220 -8.84 15.29 0.83
N PHE A 221 -7.57 15.09 1.15
CA PHE A 221 -6.92 15.73 2.30
C PHE A 221 -7.01 17.26 2.22
N GLN A 222 -6.75 17.84 1.06
CA GLN A 222 -6.88 19.28 0.83
C GLN A 222 -8.32 19.78 0.87
N GLN A 223 -9.30 18.88 0.77
CA GLN A 223 -10.74 19.17 0.92
C GLN A 223 -11.27 18.87 2.35
N GLY A 224 -10.38 18.63 3.32
CA GLY A 224 -10.74 18.48 4.74
C GLY A 224 -10.91 17.02 5.20
N VAL A 225 -10.70 16.02 4.35
CA VAL A 225 -10.60 14.63 4.80
C VAL A 225 -9.30 14.46 5.56
N HIS A 226 -9.34 13.85 6.74
CA HIS A 226 -8.13 13.64 7.55
C HIS A 226 -7.25 12.52 6.98
N TYR A 227 -5.95 12.60 7.26
CA TYR A 227 -4.95 11.58 6.91
C TYR A 227 -4.28 11.06 8.17
N ALA A 228 -4.14 9.75 8.30
CA ALA A 228 -3.66 9.15 9.55
C ALA A 228 -2.42 8.28 9.36
N ASN A 229 -1.53 8.28 10.35
CA ASN A 229 -0.35 7.43 10.44
C ASN A 229 0.54 7.46 9.17
N GLY A 230 0.60 8.61 8.47
CA GLY A 230 1.34 8.75 7.20
C GLY A 230 2.81 8.41 7.30
N GLU A 231 3.41 8.55 8.47
CA GLU A 231 4.81 8.23 8.74
C GLU A 231 5.13 6.72 8.70
N PHE A 232 4.13 5.84 8.71
CA PHE A 232 4.37 4.39 8.69
C PHE A 232 4.39 3.84 7.27
N ILE A 233 5.59 3.76 6.73
CA ILE A 233 5.91 3.24 5.40
C ILE A 233 6.65 1.92 5.54
N GLN A 234 6.13 0.85 4.96
CA GLN A 234 6.79 -0.45 4.97
C GLN A 234 7.78 -0.55 3.81
N VAL A 235 9.00 -0.89 4.15
CA VAL A 235 10.06 -1.23 3.19
C VAL A 235 10.18 -2.75 3.11
N HIS A 236 10.14 -3.32 1.91
CA HIS A 236 10.33 -4.75 1.69
C HIS A 236 11.82 -5.08 1.67
N PRO A 237 12.30 -6.05 2.44
CA PRO A 237 13.74 -6.33 2.56
C PRO A 237 14.37 -6.90 1.29
N THR A 238 13.59 -7.55 0.43
CA THR A 238 14.06 -8.26 -0.76
C THR A 238 13.41 -7.74 -2.04
N ALA A 239 13.74 -6.51 -2.44
CA ALA A 239 13.40 -6.01 -3.77
C ALA A 239 14.56 -6.29 -4.75
N ILE A 240 14.21 -6.52 -6.01
CA ILE A 240 15.15 -6.71 -7.11
C ILE A 240 15.50 -5.32 -7.65
N PRO A 241 16.78 -4.93 -7.72
CA PRO A 241 17.21 -3.68 -8.34
C PRO A 241 16.74 -3.55 -9.80
N GLY A 242 16.49 -2.34 -10.25
CA GLY A 242 16.09 -2.01 -11.61
C GLY A 242 16.19 -0.52 -11.86
N GLU A 243 16.39 -0.12 -13.12
CA GLU A 243 16.58 1.29 -13.49
C GLU A 243 15.27 2.09 -13.48
N ASP A 244 14.16 1.46 -13.87
CA ASP A 244 12.84 2.09 -13.99
C ASP A 244 12.07 2.08 -12.67
N LYS A 245 12.01 0.92 -12.02
CA LYS A 245 11.40 0.70 -10.70
C LYS A 245 11.95 -0.59 -10.09
N LEU A 246 11.74 -0.77 -8.79
CA LEU A 246 12.05 -2.04 -8.15
C LEU A 246 11.00 -3.10 -8.50
N ARG A 247 11.43 -4.36 -8.58
CA ARG A 247 10.53 -5.51 -8.65
C ARG A 247 10.56 -6.24 -7.31
N LEU A 248 9.44 -6.83 -6.95
CA LEU A 248 9.36 -7.60 -5.73
C LEU A 248 9.98 -8.98 -5.94
N MET A 249 10.99 -9.33 -5.14
CA MET A 249 11.31 -10.73 -4.87
C MET A 249 10.43 -11.20 -3.72
N SER A 250 9.51 -12.10 -4.03
CA SER A 250 8.51 -12.56 -3.08
C SER A 250 9.14 -13.05 -1.77
N GLU A 251 8.50 -12.74 -0.66
CA GLU A 251 8.86 -13.26 0.65
C GLU A 251 8.79 -14.80 0.75
N SER A 252 8.03 -15.43 -0.15
CA SER A 252 7.99 -16.88 -0.26
C SER A 252 9.35 -17.52 -0.57
N ALA A 253 10.26 -16.81 -1.23
CA ALA A 253 11.64 -17.30 -1.41
C ALA A 253 12.34 -17.53 -0.07
N ARG A 254 12.16 -16.62 0.90
CA ARG A 254 12.64 -16.81 2.28
C ARG A 254 11.80 -17.85 3.04
N GLY A 255 10.50 -17.87 2.78
CA GLY A 255 9.54 -18.82 3.37
C GLY A 255 9.84 -20.28 3.05
N GLU A 256 10.34 -20.55 1.85
CA GLU A 256 10.72 -21.89 1.40
C GLU A 256 12.18 -22.25 1.73
N GLY A 257 12.86 -21.42 2.54
CA GLY A 257 14.19 -21.72 3.07
C GLY A 257 15.33 -20.86 2.50
N GLY A 258 15.03 -19.83 1.73
CA GLY A 258 16.05 -18.91 1.22
C GLY A 258 16.77 -18.17 2.34
N ARG A 259 18.10 -18.08 2.23
CA ARG A 259 19.01 -17.53 3.24
C ARG A 259 19.59 -16.20 2.81
N VAL A 260 19.53 -15.20 3.68
CA VAL A 260 20.13 -13.88 3.42
C VAL A 260 21.51 -13.80 4.04
N TRP A 261 22.50 -13.38 3.23
CA TRP A 261 23.89 -13.28 3.71
C TRP A 261 24.70 -12.23 2.94
N VAL A 262 25.85 -11.88 3.50
CA VAL A 262 26.91 -11.09 2.86
C VAL A 262 28.28 -11.77 3.12
N PRO A 263 29.33 -11.46 2.32
CA PRO A 263 30.69 -11.84 2.69
C PRO A 263 31.08 -11.25 4.06
N LYS A 264 31.79 -12.00 4.88
CA LYS A 264 32.35 -11.50 6.16
C LYS A 264 33.40 -10.42 5.96
N LYS A 265 34.05 -10.40 4.79
CA LYS A 265 35.09 -9.42 4.43
C LYS A 265 34.48 -8.32 3.58
N SER A 266 34.67 -7.07 4.00
CA SER A 266 34.28 -5.89 3.20
C SER A 266 35.06 -5.85 1.89
N GLY A 267 34.38 -5.50 0.77
CA GLY A 267 34.98 -5.41 -0.55
C GLY A 267 35.37 -6.76 -1.17
N ASP A 268 34.77 -7.86 -0.74
CA ASP A 268 34.97 -9.17 -1.36
C ASP A 268 34.22 -9.22 -2.70
N SER A 269 34.96 -9.16 -3.80
CA SER A 269 34.45 -9.15 -5.16
C SER A 269 34.38 -10.53 -5.82
N ARG A 270 34.69 -11.61 -5.06
CA ARG A 270 34.58 -12.98 -5.59
C ARG A 270 33.14 -13.30 -5.98
N PRO A 271 32.91 -14.07 -7.06
CA PRO A 271 31.60 -14.63 -7.34
C PRO A 271 31.02 -15.36 -6.13
N PRO A 272 29.71 -15.24 -5.84
CA PRO A 272 29.12 -15.76 -4.61
C PRO A 272 29.34 -17.26 -4.42
N ARG A 273 29.45 -18.04 -5.50
CA ARG A 273 29.75 -19.49 -5.46
C ARG A 273 31.17 -19.80 -4.97
N GLN A 274 32.11 -18.89 -5.11
CA GLN A 274 33.51 -19.06 -4.70
C GLN A 274 33.74 -18.66 -3.25
N ILE A 275 32.73 -18.08 -2.57
CA ILE A 275 32.81 -17.71 -1.16
C ILE A 275 32.37 -18.90 -0.32
N PRO A 276 33.26 -19.52 0.45
CA PRO A 276 32.93 -20.67 1.30
C PRO A 276 31.90 -20.32 2.37
N ALA A 277 31.10 -21.29 2.80
CA ALA A 277 30.04 -21.07 3.82
C ALA A 277 30.61 -20.46 5.14
N GLY A 278 31.82 -20.81 5.54
CA GLY A 278 32.48 -20.24 6.73
C GLY A 278 32.84 -18.76 6.61
N GLU A 279 32.91 -18.22 5.39
CA GLU A 279 33.20 -16.81 5.10
C GLU A 279 31.92 -15.99 4.80
N ARG A 280 30.74 -16.62 4.88
CA ARG A 280 29.44 -15.99 4.73
C ARG A 280 28.89 -15.58 6.08
N PHE A 281 28.33 -14.38 6.17
CA PHE A 281 27.66 -13.86 7.36
C PHE A 281 26.14 -13.94 7.19
N TYR A 282 25.52 -14.91 7.84
CA TYR A 282 24.08 -15.14 7.84
C TYR A 282 23.41 -14.34 8.96
N PHE A 283 23.49 -13.02 8.90
CA PHE A 283 23.17 -12.09 9.98
C PHE A 283 21.73 -12.22 10.51
N LEU A 284 20.74 -12.54 9.67
CA LEU A 284 19.36 -12.74 10.15
C LEU A 284 19.23 -14.00 11.02
N GLU A 285 19.95 -15.07 10.68
CA GLU A 285 19.94 -16.31 11.46
C GLU A 285 20.73 -16.15 12.76
N GLU A 286 21.83 -15.42 12.73
CA GLU A 286 22.68 -15.19 13.90
C GLU A 286 22.01 -14.23 14.91
N TRP A 287 21.37 -13.15 14.43
CA TRP A 287 20.76 -12.14 15.31
C TRP A 287 19.35 -12.50 15.77
N TYR A 288 18.63 -13.31 14.98
CA TYR A 288 17.23 -13.66 15.24
C TYR A 288 16.97 -15.17 15.15
N PRO A 289 17.57 -16.00 16.02
CA PRO A 289 17.60 -17.45 15.86
C PRO A 289 16.22 -18.13 15.85
N LYS A 290 15.18 -17.50 16.44
CA LYS A 290 13.80 -18.02 16.46
C LYS A 290 13.11 -17.93 15.11
N TYR A 291 13.30 -16.81 14.40
CA TYR A 291 12.62 -16.52 13.15
C TYR A 291 13.55 -16.62 11.94
N GLY A 292 14.85 -16.41 12.12
CA GLY A 292 15.85 -16.43 11.05
C GLY A 292 15.47 -15.51 9.90
N ASN A 293 15.46 -16.04 8.70
CA ASN A 293 15.08 -15.30 7.50
C ASN A 293 13.58 -14.92 7.42
N LEU A 294 12.76 -15.40 8.36
CA LEU A 294 11.32 -15.07 8.45
C LEU A 294 10.99 -13.98 9.50
N VAL A 295 11.98 -13.26 10.00
CA VAL A 295 11.71 -12.08 10.84
C VAL A 295 10.81 -11.09 10.08
N PRO A 296 10.00 -10.27 10.78
CA PRO A 296 9.19 -9.23 10.16
C PRO A 296 10.01 -8.30 9.27
N ARG A 297 9.32 -7.70 8.30
CA ARG A 297 9.95 -6.88 7.25
C ARG A 297 10.75 -5.70 7.78
N ASP A 298 10.23 -5.00 8.78
CA ASP A 298 10.91 -3.88 9.42
C ASP A 298 12.22 -4.31 10.11
N ILE A 299 12.23 -5.47 10.75
CA ILE A 299 13.42 -6.05 11.38
C ILE A 299 14.45 -6.44 10.32
N ALA A 300 14.05 -7.23 9.31
CA ALA A 300 14.95 -7.63 8.23
C ALA A 300 15.53 -6.42 7.47
N THR A 301 14.71 -5.41 7.20
CA THR A 301 15.13 -4.20 6.51
C THR A 301 16.16 -3.40 7.30
N ARG A 302 15.95 -3.22 8.62
CA ARG A 302 16.94 -2.56 9.49
C ARG A 302 18.23 -3.36 9.60
N ALA A 303 18.14 -4.70 9.69
CA ALA A 303 19.30 -5.56 9.71
C ALA A 303 20.13 -5.43 8.42
N ILE A 304 19.50 -5.44 7.25
CA ILE A 304 20.18 -5.24 5.97
C ILE A 304 20.81 -3.84 5.91
N HIS A 305 20.09 -2.80 6.31
CA HIS A 305 20.62 -1.44 6.35
C HIS A 305 21.88 -1.34 7.24
N ASN A 306 21.83 -1.93 8.43
CA ASN A 306 22.98 -1.97 9.36
C ASN A 306 24.19 -2.67 8.73
N VAL A 307 23.99 -3.87 8.19
CA VAL A 307 25.06 -4.65 7.55
C VAL A 307 25.67 -3.91 6.36
N VAL A 308 24.86 -3.26 5.54
CA VAL A 308 25.32 -2.57 4.34
C VAL A 308 26.01 -1.23 4.66
N PHE A 309 25.39 -0.39 5.47
CA PHE A 309 25.84 1.00 5.65
C PHE A 309 26.70 1.20 6.91
N GLU A 310 26.37 0.57 8.03
CA GLU A 310 27.13 0.76 9.28
C GLU A 310 28.34 -0.21 9.33
N MET A 311 28.13 -1.50 9.03
CA MET A 311 29.19 -2.49 9.00
C MET A 311 30.00 -2.49 7.69
N LYS A 312 29.50 -1.82 6.64
CA LYS A 312 30.13 -1.72 5.30
C LYS A 312 30.43 -3.08 4.65
N LEU A 313 29.50 -4.03 4.82
CA LEU A 313 29.58 -5.37 4.24
C LEU A 313 28.67 -5.53 3.00
N GLY A 314 28.21 -4.43 2.38
CA GLY A 314 27.47 -4.47 1.11
C GLY A 314 28.31 -5.10 -0.02
N LEU A 315 27.61 -5.58 -1.05
CA LEU A 315 28.23 -6.32 -2.15
C LEU A 315 28.99 -5.39 -3.09
N ASP A 316 30.32 -5.51 -3.16
CA ASP A 316 31.20 -4.84 -4.16
C ASP A 316 30.85 -3.36 -4.43
N GLY A 317 30.64 -2.60 -3.34
CA GLY A 317 30.26 -1.17 -3.43
C GLY A 317 28.79 -0.91 -3.76
N GLU A 318 28.00 -1.95 -4.05
CA GLU A 318 26.54 -1.83 -4.23
C GLU A 318 25.82 -1.95 -2.86
N PRO A 319 24.75 -1.18 -2.62
CA PRO A 319 23.94 -1.36 -1.42
C PRO A 319 23.03 -2.60 -1.56
N ALA A 320 23.62 -3.81 -1.63
CA ALA A 320 22.90 -5.06 -1.84
C ALA A 320 23.39 -6.15 -0.90
N VAL A 321 22.58 -7.20 -0.74
CA VAL A 321 22.88 -8.45 -0.04
C VAL A 321 22.49 -9.64 -0.90
N TYR A 322 23.02 -10.83 -0.61
CA TYR A 322 22.61 -12.06 -1.29
C TYR A 322 21.36 -12.67 -0.64
N LEU A 323 20.42 -13.13 -1.49
CA LEU A 323 19.35 -14.08 -1.15
C LEU A 323 19.65 -15.40 -1.87
N ASP A 324 19.98 -16.42 -1.11
CA ASP A 324 20.54 -17.69 -1.59
C ASP A 324 19.52 -18.84 -1.48
N LEU A 325 19.20 -19.45 -2.60
CA LEU A 325 18.33 -20.63 -2.74
C LEU A 325 19.09 -21.85 -3.22
N THR A 326 20.38 -21.74 -3.52
CA THR A 326 21.20 -22.78 -4.20
C THR A 326 21.35 -24.07 -3.42
N HIS A 327 21.08 -24.05 -2.12
CA HIS A 327 21.11 -25.22 -1.22
C HIS A 327 19.80 -26.01 -1.21
N ILE A 328 18.73 -25.49 -1.84
CA ILE A 328 17.40 -26.12 -1.91
C ILE A 328 17.33 -27.00 -3.16
N PRO A 329 16.82 -28.26 -3.07
CA PRO A 329 16.70 -29.12 -4.22
C PRO A 329 15.90 -28.47 -5.36
N ARG A 330 16.43 -28.58 -6.59
CA ARG A 330 15.84 -27.96 -7.79
C ARG A 330 14.36 -28.32 -7.98
N GLU A 331 14.00 -29.59 -7.77
CA GLU A 331 12.62 -30.06 -7.86
C GLU A 331 11.68 -29.31 -6.91
N THR A 332 12.16 -29.01 -5.69
CA THR A 332 11.40 -28.22 -4.70
C THR A 332 11.22 -26.77 -5.18
N LEU A 333 12.29 -26.15 -5.72
CA LEU A 333 12.26 -24.79 -6.26
C LEU A 333 11.30 -24.69 -7.46
N ASP A 334 11.40 -25.61 -8.41
CA ASP A 334 10.54 -25.64 -9.60
C ASP A 334 9.07 -25.85 -9.23
N ARG A 335 8.76 -26.72 -8.26
CA ARG A 335 7.38 -26.95 -7.82
C ARG A 335 6.77 -25.77 -7.04
N LYS A 336 7.56 -25.09 -6.18
CA LYS A 336 7.03 -24.12 -5.22
C LYS A 336 7.26 -22.64 -5.59
N LEU A 337 8.31 -22.36 -6.35
CA LEU A 337 8.79 -21.00 -6.61
C LEU A 337 8.99 -20.68 -8.09
N GLU A 338 8.73 -21.59 -9.02
CA GLU A 338 9.04 -21.45 -10.45
C GLU A 338 8.76 -20.03 -10.99
N GLY A 339 7.51 -19.59 -10.99
CA GLY A 339 7.14 -18.28 -11.51
C GLY A 339 7.73 -17.08 -10.74
N ILE A 340 8.19 -17.28 -9.49
CA ILE A 340 8.89 -16.26 -8.72
C ILE A 340 10.35 -16.15 -9.18
N LEU A 341 11.00 -17.28 -9.41
CA LEU A 341 12.39 -17.35 -9.86
C LEU A 341 12.53 -16.86 -11.30
N GLU A 342 11.57 -17.19 -12.16
CA GLU A 342 11.51 -16.67 -13.53
C GLU A 342 11.52 -15.14 -13.61
N ILE A 343 10.92 -14.44 -12.63
CA ILE A 343 10.95 -12.98 -12.61
C ILE A 343 12.40 -12.50 -12.49
N TYR A 344 13.19 -13.08 -11.60
CA TYR A 344 14.60 -12.71 -11.43
C TYR A 344 15.42 -13.05 -12.70
N GLU A 345 15.24 -14.25 -13.22
CA GLU A 345 15.93 -14.72 -14.41
C GLU A 345 15.62 -13.85 -15.64
N LYS A 346 14.35 -13.50 -15.87
CA LYS A 346 13.93 -12.66 -17.01
C LYS A 346 14.45 -11.22 -16.93
N PHE A 347 14.56 -10.65 -15.73
CA PHE A 347 15.01 -9.27 -15.57
C PHE A 347 16.52 -9.12 -15.44
N LEU A 348 17.24 -10.10 -14.89
CA LEU A 348 18.67 -10.00 -14.62
C LEU A 348 19.52 -11.03 -15.35
N GLY A 349 18.92 -11.99 -16.07
CA GLY A 349 19.65 -13.01 -16.83
C GLY A 349 20.36 -14.05 -15.98
N VAL A 350 20.04 -14.16 -14.67
CA VAL A 350 20.67 -15.06 -13.71
C VAL A 350 19.66 -16.06 -13.18
N ASP A 351 19.95 -17.37 -13.27
CA ASP A 351 19.10 -18.43 -12.69
C ASP A 351 19.32 -18.53 -11.17
N PRO A 352 18.32 -18.17 -10.34
CA PRO A 352 18.42 -18.21 -8.87
C PRO A 352 18.58 -19.62 -8.29
N ARG A 353 18.35 -20.68 -9.08
CA ARG A 353 18.54 -22.08 -8.68
C ARG A 353 20.02 -22.45 -8.61
N VAL A 354 20.85 -21.68 -9.31
CA VAL A 354 22.29 -21.95 -9.42
C VAL A 354 23.18 -20.85 -8.88
N GLU A 355 22.67 -19.61 -8.77
CA GLU A 355 23.43 -18.48 -8.26
C GLU A 355 22.59 -17.63 -7.28
N PRO A 356 23.17 -17.19 -6.14
CA PRO A 356 22.47 -16.30 -5.22
C PRO A 356 22.02 -15.00 -5.87
N MET A 357 20.81 -14.56 -5.54
CA MET A 357 20.22 -13.32 -6.03
C MET A 357 20.77 -12.11 -5.29
N LYS A 358 21.06 -11.02 -6.00
CA LYS A 358 21.28 -9.69 -5.39
C LYS A 358 19.93 -9.06 -5.08
N VAL A 359 19.71 -8.64 -3.84
CA VAL A 359 18.48 -7.97 -3.38
C VAL A 359 18.80 -6.81 -2.46
N PHE A 360 17.89 -5.82 -2.39
CA PHE A 360 18.00 -4.68 -1.50
C PHE A 360 16.62 -4.18 -1.03
N PRO A 361 16.51 -3.54 0.14
CA PRO A 361 15.26 -2.98 0.62
C PRO A 361 14.70 -1.89 -0.29
N GLY A 362 13.38 -1.93 -0.52
CA GLY A 362 12.66 -0.92 -1.29
C GLY A 362 11.27 -0.63 -0.72
N MET A 363 10.79 0.61 -0.86
CA MET A 363 9.44 0.98 -0.45
C MET A 363 8.42 0.04 -1.09
N HIS A 364 7.44 -0.43 -0.30
CA HIS A 364 6.54 -1.50 -0.74
C HIS A 364 5.08 -1.30 -0.39
N TYR A 365 4.76 -0.77 0.80
CA TYR A 365 3.40 -0.64 1.28
C TYR A 365 3.24 0.56 2.22
N THR A 366 2.06 1.17 2.20
CA THR A 366 1.70 2.26 3.10
C THR A 366 0.77 1.74 4.18
N MET A 367 1.15 1.84 5.46
CA MET A 367 0.26 1.51 6.58
C MET A 367 -0.64 2.67 6.96
N GLY A 368 -0.18 3.90 6.75
CA GLY A 368 -0.98 5.11 6.89
C GLY A 368 -1.87 5.36 5.66
N GLY A 369 -2.80 6.31 5.78
CA GLY A 369 -3.73 6.65 4.71
C GLY A 369 -4.87 7.55 5.20
N ILE A 370 -5.94 7.60 4.43
CA ILE A 370 -7.17 8.32 4.79
C ILE A 370 -7.66 7.82 6.16
N TRP A 371 -7.96 8.76 7.06
CA TRP A 371 -8.56 8.45 8.34
C TRP A 371 -9.99 7.95 8.15
N ILE A 372 -10.33 6.86 8.82
CA ILE A 372 -11.67 6.25 8.81
C ILE A 372 -12.08 5.86 10.23
N ASP A 373 -13.38 5.71 10.45
CA ASP A 373 -13.91 5.20 11.71
C ASP A 373 -13.70 3.67 11.86
N ASN A 374 -13.81 3.19 13.09
CA ASN A 374 -13.56 1.80 13.44
C ASN A 374 -14.66 0.82 13.01
N GLN A 375 -15.79 1.27 12.45
CA GLN A 375 -16.98 0.44 12.27
C GLN A 375 -17.44 0.37 10.81
N ASN A 376 -17.36 1.50 10.09
CA ASN A 376 -18.06 1.66 8.82
C ASN A 376 -17.15 2.00 7.65
N GLN A 377 -15.85 2.20 7.87
CA GLN A 377 -14.93 2.72 6.86
C GLN A 377 -15.29 4.16 6.41
N ALA A 378 -16.09 4.88 7.18
CA ALA A 378 -16.47 6.25 6.90
C ALA A 378 -15.37 7.23 7.31
N THR A 379 -15.12 8.26 6.52
CA THR A 379 -14.19 9.33 6.87
C THR A 379 -14.88 10.37 7.78
N ASN A 380 -14.13 11.38 8.21
CA ASN A 380 -14.69 12.54 8.92
C ASN A 380 -15.60 13.43 8.04
N VAL A 381 -15.62 13.21 6.72
CA VAL A 381 -16.47 13.93 5.78
C VAL A 381 -17.62 13.03 5.35
N SER A 382 -18.86 13.49 5.61
CA SER A 382 -20.08 12.75 5.28
C SER A 382 -20.17 12.43 3.78
N GLY A 383 -20.53 11.19 3.46
CA GLY A 383 -20.62 10.69 2.09
C GLY A 383 -19.30 10.18 1.51
N ILE A 384 -18.18 10.22 2.26
CA ILE A 384 -16.88 9.70 1.82
C ILE A 384 -16.46 8.51 2.69
N TYR A 385 -16.09 7.41 2.02
CA TYR A 385 -15.60 6.16 2.60
C TYR A 385 -14.23 5.81 2.00
N ALA A 386 -13.41 5.03 2.71
CA ALA A 386 -12.16 4.53 2.15
C ALA A 386 -11.92 3.07 2.53
N ALA A 387 -11.27 2.30 1.64
CA ALA A 387 -10.92 0.91 1.88
C ALA A 387 -9.65 0.50 1.11
N GLY A 388 -8.92 -0.47 1.65
CA GLY A 388 -7.68 -0.98 1.06
C GLY A 388 -6.46 -0.15 1.45
N GLU A 389 -5.40 -0.18 0.65
CA GLU A 389 -4.12 0.46 1.00
C GLU A 389 -4.18 2.00 1.10
N CYS A 390 -5.28 2.63 0.69
CA CYS A 390 -5.44 4.07 0.84
C CYS A 390 -5.93 4.53 2.22
N GLU A 391 -6.24 3.60 3.14
CA GLU A 391 -6.68 3.89 4.50
C GLU A 391 -5.70 3.31 5.55
N TYR A 392 -5.81 3.70 6.82
CA TYR A 392 -4.76 3.50 7.85
C TYR A 392 -5.00 2.36 8.86
N GLN A 393 -6.19 1.73 8.89
CA GLN A 393 -6.73 1.12 10.11
C GLN A 393 -6.10 -0.21 10.53
N TYR A 394 -5.74 -1.10 9.56
CA TYR A 394 -5.52 -2.52 9.86
C TYR A 394 -4.09 -2.91 10.25
N HIS A 395 -3.10 -2.07 10.03
CA HIS A 395 -1.71 -2.53 10.04
C HIS A 395 -0.82 -1.88 11.11
N GLY A 396 -1.30 -0.82 11.75
CA GLY A 396 -0.51 -0.12 12.76
C GLY A 396 0.84 0.36 12.25
N ALA A 397 1.89 0.11 13.02
CA ALA A 397 3.23 0.59 12.71
C ALA A 397 4.01 -0.29 11.70
N ASN A 398 3.55 -1.51 11.44
CA ASN A 398 4.15 -2.42 10.47
C ASN A 398 3.17 -3.54 10.08
N ARG A 399 3.02 -3.79 8.79
CA ARG A 399 2.09 -4.78 8.27
C ARG A 399 2.66 -6.20 8.36
N LEU A 400 1.91 -7.12 8.95
CA LEU A 400 2.21 -8.55 8.91
C LEU A 400 2.24 -9.05 7.45
N GLY A 401 3.18 -9.90 7.09
CA GLY A 401 3.26 -10.49 5.76
C GLY A 401 1.93 -11.12 5.34
N ALA A 402 1.53 -10.94 4.08
CA ALA A 402 0.29 -11.45 3.47
C ALA A 402 -1.05 -10.91 4.05
N ASN A 403 -1.05 -9.93 4.96
CA ASN A 403 -2.27 -9.29 5.46
C ASN A 403 -2.85 -8.21 4.52
N SER A 404 -2.09 -7.70 3.54
CA SER A 404 -2.59 -6.63 2.66
C SER A 404 -3.80 -7.04 1.82
N LEU A 405 -3.79 -8.27 1.29
CA LEU A 405 -4.89 -8.70 0.43
C LEU A 405 -6.17 -8.95 1.23
N VAL A 406 -6.07 -9.51 2.45
CA VAL A 406 -7.25 -9.72 3.30
C VAL A 406 -7.84 -8.39 3.76
N SER A 407 -7.02 -7.39 4.11
CA SER A 407 -7.52 -6.06 4.50
C SER A 407 -8.22 -5.34 3.33
N CYS A 408 -7.70 -5.47 2.10
CA CYS A 408 -8.37 -4.94 0.91
C CYS A 408 -9.76 -5.55 0.70
N ILE A 409 -9.86 -6.87 0.74
CA ILE A 409 -11.14 -7.57 0.54
C ILE A 409 -12.10 -7.24 1.69
N TYR A 410 -11.65 -7.35 2.93
CA TYR A 410 -12.46 -7.08 4.12
C TYR A 410 -12.94 -5.62 4.16
N GLY A 411 -12.05 -4.66 3.91
CA GLY A 411 -12.41 -3.23 3.86
C GLY A 411 -13.49 -2.94 2.82
N GLY A 412 -13.39 -3.54 1.62
CA GLY A 412 -14.44 -3.45 0.60
C GLY A 412 -15.77 -4.09 1.01
N MET A 413 -15.71 -5.23 1.75
CA MET A 413 -16.89 -5.89 2.30
C MET A 413 -17.60 -5.05 3.37
N VAL A 414 -16.89 -4.19 4.08
CA VAL A 414 -17.46 -3.28 5.09
C VAL A 414 -17.95 -1.98 4.45
N ALA A 415 -17.13 -1.33 3.63
CA ALA A 415 -17.42 -0.03 3.05
C ALA A 415 -18.66 -0.06 2.11
N GLY A 416 -18.79 -1.11 1.29
CA GLY A 416 -19.93 -1.25 0.38
C GLY A 416 -21.28 -1.20 1.09
N PRO A 417 -21.59 -2.14 2.01
CA PRO A 417 -22.85 -2.11 2.77
C PRO A 417 -23.02 -0.87 3.63
N ALA A 418 -21.94 -0.30 4.20
CA ALA A 418 -22.01 0.90 5.02
C ALA A 418 -22.44 2.11 4.18
N SER A 419 -21.86 2.31 3.01
CA SER A 419 -22.25 3.39 2.07
C SER A 419 -23.68 3.24 1.59
N VAL A 420 -24.16 2.01 1.35
CA VAL A 420 -25.57 1.74 0.99
C VAL A 420 -26.51 2.12 2.12
N ARG A 421 -26.19 1.74 3.37
CA ARG A 421 -27.02 2.14 4.53
C ARG A 421 -27.10 3.66 4.68
N TYR A 422 -25.95 4.34 4.58
CA TYR A 422 -25.90 5.79 4.62
C TYR A 422 -26.77 6.41 3.51
N ALA A 423 -26.56 6.01 2.26
CA ALA A 423 -27.25 6.57 1.11
C ALA A 423 -28.77 6.33 1.16
N ARG A 424 -29.23 5.18 1.68
CA ARG A 424 -30.66 4.88 1.90
C ARG A 424 -31.26 5.68 3.05
N GLY A 425 -30.46 6.07 4.04
CA GLY A 425 -30.89 6.86 5.18
C GLY A 425 -31.02 8.38 4.92
N LEU A 426 -30.61 8.84 3.74
CA LEU A 426 -30.72 10.26 3.39
C LEU A 426 -32.17 10.62 3.00
N ASP A 427 -32.72 11.67 3.60
CA ASP A 427 -34.01 12.22 3.21
C ASP A 427 -33.99 12.82 1.79
N LYS A 428 -32.89 13.51 1.47
CA LYS A 428 -32.61 14.12 0.16
C LYS A 428 -31.26 13.63 -0.36
N GLY A 429 -31.22 13.10 -1.57
CA GLY A 429 -30.02 12.61 -2.19
C GLY A 429 -29.33 13.62 -3.11
N CYS A 430 -28.30 13.15 -3.81
CA CYS A 430 -27.53 13.96 -4.75
C CYS A 430 -28.37 14.59 -5.87
N GLU A 431 -29.51 14.00 -6.20
CA GLU A 431 -30.47 14.53 -7.21
C GLU A 431 -31.15 15.81 -6.76
N SER A 432 -31.21 16.12 -5.47
CA SER A 432 -31.79 17.34 -4.93
C SER A 432 -30.81 18.50 -4.81
N VAL A 433 -29.55 18.27 -5.12
CA VAL A 433 -28.47 19.26 -5.05
C VAL A 433 -28.53 20.13 -6.32
N GLU A 434 -28.42 21.44 -6.15
CA GLU A 434 -28.44 22.37 -7.29
C GLU A 434 -27.29 22.09 -8.27
N ALA A 435 -27.61 22.18 -9.57
CA ALA A 435 -26.60 21.98 -10.63
C ALA A 435 -25.42 22.95 -10.53
N SER A 436 -25.63 24.12 -9.95
CA SER A 436 -24.58 25.13 -9.70
C SER A 436 -23.43 24.61 -8.84
N VAL A 437 -23.67 23.69 -7.89
CA VAL A 437 -22.63 23.08 -7.03
C VAL A 437 -21.69 22.25 -7.88
N PHE A 438 -22.23 21.42 -8.77
CA PHE A 438 -21.44 20.57 -9.67
C PHE A 438 -20.70 21.42 -10.72
N GLU A 439 -21.34 22.42 -11.27
CA GLU A 439 -20.77 23.31 -12.28
C GLU A 439 -19.63 24.14 -11.71
N ARG A 440 -19.73 24.64 -10.47
CA ARG A 440 -18.68 25.36 -9.75
C ARG A 440 -17.41 24.51 -9.64
N GLU A 441 -17.56 23.23 -9.23
CA GLU A 441 -16.40 22.35 -9.08
C GLU A 441 -15.81 21.96 -10.44
N ARG A 442 -16.64 21.68 -11.45
CA ARG A 442 -16.16 21.40 -12.81
C ARG A 442 -15.31 22.56 -13.33
N LYS A 443 -15.82 23.78 -13.27
CA LYS A 443 -15.10 25.00 -13.71
C LYS A 443 -13.79 25.19 -12.96
N ARG A 444 -13.80 25.01 -11.65
CA ARG A 444 -12.57 25.09 -10.83
C ARG A 444 -11.49 24.14 -11.32
N GLN A 445 -11.86 22.92 -11.68
CA GLN A 445 -10.91 21.91 -12.17
C GLN A 445 -10.43 22.21 -13.59
N GLU A 446 -11.31 22.71 -14.46
CA GLU A 446 -10.96 23.17 -15.81
C GLU A 446 -10.00 24.37 -15.77
N GLU A 447 -10.27 25.35 -14.91
CA GLU A 447 -9.39 26.53 -14.73
C GLU A 447 -8.00 26.12 -14.24
N LEU A 448 -7.91 25.12 -13.37
CA LEU A 448 -6.62 24.55 -12.94
C LEU A 448 -5.86 23.92 -14.12
N ASN A 449 -6.56 23.15 -14.97
CA ASN A 449 -5.94 22.58 -16.18
C ASN A 449 -5.45 23.68 -17.12
N GLU A 450 -6.29 24.70 -17.40
CA GLU A 450 -5.93 25.82 -18.27
C GLU A 450 -4.72 26.60 -17.73
N ARG A 451 -4.68 26.83 -16.41
CA ARG A 451 -3.54 27.49 -15.77
C ARG A 451 -2.24 26.70 -15.97
N LEU A 452 -2.26 25.37 -15.75
CA LEU A 452 -1.10 24.53 -15.95
C LEU A 452 -0.64 24.48 -17.41
N LEU A 453 -1.57 24.41 -18.36
CA LEU A 453 -1.28 24.41 -19.81
C LEU A 453 -0.66 25.74 -20.29
N ARG A 454 -1.04 26.87 -19.67
CA ARG A 454 -0.52 28.21 -20.01
C ARG A 454 0.73 28.60 -19.26
N GLN A 455 1.11 27.83 -18.25
CA GLN A 455 2.26 28.16 -17.41
C GLN A 455 3.57 28.10 -18.21
N GLU A 456 4.35 29.18 -18.18
CA GLU A 456 5.63 29.34 -18.87
C GLU A 456 6.75 29.53 -17.85
N GLY A 457 7.25 28.42 -17.33
CA GLY A 457 8.34 28.41 -16.38
C GLY A 457 9.59 27.73 -16.94
N SER A 458 10.63 27.66 -16.13
CA SER A 458 11.91 27.02 -16.45
C SER A 458 12.05 25.62 -15.86
N GLU A 459 11.10 25.17 -15.02
CA GLU A 459 11.21 23.94 -14.24
C GLU A 459 10.56 22.74 -14.97
N ASN A 460 11.25 21.60 -14.91
CA ASN A 460 10.73 20.34 -15.44
C ASN A 460 10.03 19.55 -14.32
N PRO A 461 8.75 19.20 -14.45
CA PRO A 461 8.03 18.44 -13.42
C PRO A 461 8.66 17.08 -13.11
N ILE A 462 9.26 16.40 -14.10
CA ILE A 462 9.95 15.11 -13.89
C ILE A 462 11.22 15.29 -13.04
N ALA A 463 11.95 16.38 -13.23
CA ALA A 463 13.13 16.69 -12.40
C ALA A 463 12.75 16.93 -10.93
N ILE A 464 11.67 17.68 -10.69
CA ILE A 464 11.12 17.91 -9.34
C ILE A 464 10.71 16.58 -8.70
N TRP A 465 10.02 15.73 -9.44
CA TRP A 465 9.60 14.39 -8.96
C TRP A 465 10.79 13.50 -8.59
N LYS A 466 11.83 13.44 -9.43
CA LYS A 466 13.04 12.66 -9.15
C LYS A 466 13.76 13.15 -7.90
N GLU A 467 13.83 14.45 -7.73
CA GLU A 467 14.46 15.08 -6.58
C GLU A 467 13.67 14.81 -5.30
N MET A 468 12.34 14.96 -5.31
CA MET A 468 11.45 14.56 -4.22
C MET A 468 11.67 13.09 -3.85
N GLY A 469 11.64 12.20 -4.86
CA GLY A 469 11.79 10.77 -4.66
C GLY A 469 13.12 10.38 -4.00
N ALA A 470 14.21 11.03 -4.40
CA ALA A 470 15.54 10.82 -3.82
C ALA A 470 15.56 11.19 -2.33
N TRP A 471 15.11 12.40 -1.99
CA TRP A 471 15.05 12.88 -0.59
C TRP A 471 14.14 12.01 0.29
N MET A 472 12.96 11.65 -0.21
CA MET A 472 12.03 10.79 0.52
C MET A 472 12.59 9.39 0.74
N THR A 473 13.28 8.81 -0.25
CA THR A 473 13.89 7.47 -0.11
C THR A 473 15.05 7.48 0.87
N GLU A 474 15.90 8.49 0.83
CA GLU A 474 17.11 8.57 1.66
C GLU A 474 16.77 8.84 3.13
N HIS A 475 15.86 9.79 3.40
CA HIS A 475 15.66 10.33 4.75
C HIS A 475 14.36 9.90 5.43
N VAL A 476 13.39 9.33 4.69
CA VAL A 476 12.04 9.09 5.22
C VAL A 476 11.63 7.60 5.12
N THR A 477 12.56 6.69 4.79
CA THR A 477 12.27 5.25 4.72
C THR A 477 12.79 4.49 5.95
N VAL A 478 14.00 3.93 5.92
CA VAL A 478 14.49 2.93 6.89
C VAL A 478 15.00 3.56 8.18
N VAL A 479 15.93 4.50 8.05
CA VAL A 479 16.53 5.24 9.18
C VAL A 479 16.19 6.71 9.05
N ARG A 480 15.65 7.27 10.10
CA ARG A 480 15.15 8.66 10.13
C ARG A 480 15.86 9.42 11.25
N ARG A 481 16.35 10.61 10.92
CA ARG A 481 16.98 11.52 11.90
C ARG A 481 16.24 12.84 11.86
N ASN A 482 15.98 13.44 13.02
CA ASN A 482 15.23 14.71 13.08
C ASN A 482 15.84 15.78 12.19
N LYS A 483 17.18 15.96 12.23
CA LYS A 483 17.88 16.91 11.38
C LYS A 483 17.65 16.69 9.88
N ASP A 484 17.61 15.43 9.44
CA ASP A 484 17.40 15.10 8.03
C ASP A 484 15.93 15.24 7.63
N LEU A 485 14.99 14.94 8.54
CA LEU A 485 13.57 15.19 8.34
C LEU A 485 13.23 16.68 8.23
N GLU A 486 13.85 17.54 9.07
CA GLU A 486 13.71 19.00 8.98
C GLU A 486 14.22 19.53 7.62
N ARG A 487 15.39 19.06 7.18
CA ARG A 487 15.94 19.39 5.87
C ARG A 487 15.05 18.89 4.73
N THR A 488 14.47 17.72 4.88
CA THR A 488 13.56 17.16 3.89
C THR A 488 12.28 17.98 3.77
N ASP A 489 11.66 18.42 4.88
CA ASP A 489 10.47 19.30 4.80
C ASP A 489 10.82 20.65 4.15
N ALA A 490 11.96 21.25 4.51
CA ALA A 490 12.44 22.47 3.86
C ALA A 490 12.64 22.27 2.35
N LYS A 491 13.22 21.13 1.94
CA LYS A 491 13.37 20.77 0.52
C LYS A 491 12.03 20.59 -0.18
N LEU A 492 11.08 19.92 0.43
CA LEU A 492 9.73 19.75 -0.13
C LEU A 492 9.01 21.09 -0.31
N GLN A 493 9.21 22.04 0.60
CA GLN A 493 8.69 23.41 0.46
C GLN A 493 9.37 24.14 -0.71
N GLU A 494 10.68 24.03 -0.87
CA GLU A 494 11.41 24.54 -2.04
C GLU A 494 10.85 23.94 -3.34
N LEU A 495 10.63 22.62 -3.38
CA LEU A 495 10.07 21.94 -4.56
C LEU A 495 8.64 22.41 -4.87
N LEU A 496 7.82 22.71 -3.87
CA LEU A 496 6.49 23.33 -4.06
C LEU A 496 6.59 24.74 -4.66
N GLU A 497 7.59 25.56 -4.27
CA GLU A 497 7.81 26.85 -4.90
C GLU A 497 8.31 26.70 -6.35
N ARG A 498 9.17 25.73 -6.62
CA ARG A 498 9.64 25.41 -7.98
C ARG A 498 8.50 24.88 -8.85
N TYR A 499 7.60 24.08 -8.29
CA TYR A 499 6.38 23.61 -8.99
C TYR A 499 5.56 24.77 -9.58
N LYS A 500 5.51 25.93 -8.93
CA LYS A 500 4.83 27.12 -9.46
C LYS A 500 5.46 27.67 -10.77
N LYS A 501 6.66 27.18 -11.12
CA LYS A 501 7.45 27.60 -12.29
C LYS A 501 7.64 26.44 -13.29
N ILE A 502 6.81 25.39 -13.24
CA ILE A 502 6.91 24.29 -14.20
C ILE A 502 6.48 24.74 -15.60
N ASN A 503 7.00 24.04 -16.60
CA ASN A 503 6.60 24.17 -17.99
C ASN A 503 6.25 22.78 -18.53
N LEU A 504 5.07 22.65 -19.10
CA LEU A 504 4.62 21.38 -19.67
C LEU A 504 5.14 21.24 -21.11
N SER A 505 5.75 20.09 -21.41
CA SER A 505 6.25 19.78 -22.75
C SER A 505 5.14 19.57 -23.77
N ASP A 506 3.95 19.12 -23.31
CA ASP A 506 2.76 18.95 -24.13
C ASP A 506 1.65 19.88 -23.60
N ARG A 507 1.10 20.71 -24.48
CA ARG A 507 0.02 21.66 -24.19
C ARG A 507 -1.29 21.31 -24.90
N THR A 508 -1.36 20.15 -25.52
CA THR A 508 -2.58 19.68 -26.19
C THR A 508 -3.66 19.26 -25.20
N LYS A 509 -4.90 19.24 -25.67
CA LYS A 509 -6.05 18.79 -24.87
C LYS A 509 -6.52 17.39 -25.29
N TRP A 510 -5.59 16.51 -25.62
CA TRP A 510 -5.85 15.14 -26.02
C TRP A 510 -4.75 14.23 -25.50
N SER A 511 -5.13 13.21 -24.73
CA SER A 511 -4.22 12.20 -24.14
C SER A 511 -2.96 12.82 -23.48
N ASN A 512 -3.10 13.98 -22.85
CA ASN A 512 -1.99 14.73 -22.30
C ASN A 512 -1.54 14.16 -20.95
N GLN A 513 -0.59 13.24 -20.98
CA GLN A 513 -0.03 12.62 -19.77
C GLN A 513 0.76 13.62 -18.93
N THR A 514 1.39 14.63 -19.54
CA THR A 514 2.18 15.65 -18.83
C THR A 514 1.28 16.52 -17.94
N LEU A 515 0.09 16.89 -18.41
CA LEU A 515 -0.89 17.63 -17.61
C LEU A 515 -1.38 16.81 -16.42
N ASN A 516 -1.74 15.54 -16.65
CA ASN A 516 -2.16 14.66 -15.56
C ASN A 516 -1.04 14.49 -14.53
N PHE A 517 0.19 14.22 -15.00
CA PHE A 517 1.36 14.08 -14.12
C PHE A 517 1.66 15.34 -13.32
N ALA A 518 1.53 16.53 -13.91
CA ALA A 518 1.73 17.79 -13.20
C ALA A 518 0.74 17.95 -12.03
N ARG A 519 -0.52 17.55 -12.22
CA ARG A 519 -1.52 17.53 -11.13
C ARG A 519 -1.15 16.53 -10.04
N GLU A 520 -0.76 15.34 -10.43
CA GLU A 520 -0.32 14.29 -9.49
C GLU A 520 0.93 14.71 -8.71
N LEU A 521 1.89 15.38 -9.35
CA LEU A 521 3.11 15.86 -8.71
C LEU A 521 2.83 16.83 -7.56
N TYR A 522 1.92 17.80 -7.76
CA TYR A 522 1.52 18.70 -6.69
C TYR A 522 0.96 17.93 -5.49
N ASN A 523 0.08 16.97 -5.76
CA ASN A 523 -0.53 16.14 -4.75
C ASN A 523 0.50 15.23 -4.03
N MET A 524 1.47 14.69 -4.76
CA MET A 524 2.58 13.92 -4.18
C MET A 524 3.43 14.77 -3.23
N LEU A 525 3.77 16.01 -3.60
CA LEU A 525 4.53 16.93 -2.76
C LEU A 525 3.81 17.25 -1.44
N ILE A 526 2.49 17.44 -1.48
CA ILE A 526 1.68 17.66 -0.26
C ILE A 526 1.72 16.42 0.66
N LEU A 527 1.49 15.21 0.13
CA LEU A 527 1.56 13.99 0.94
C LEU A 527 2.97 13.70 1.44
N ALA A 528 4.01 13.96 0.65
CA ALA A 528 5.39 13.84 1.09
C ALA A 528 5.66 14.69 2.34
N ARG A 529 5.11 15.91 2.41
CA ARG A 529 5.18 16.76 3.60
C ARG A 529 4.39 16.18 4.77
N VAL A 530 3.18 15.66 4.55
CA VAL A 530 2.39 14.99 5.61
C VAL A 530 3.19 13.86 6.25
N ILE A 531 3.80 13.00 5.44
CA ILE A 531 4.64 11.88 5.88
C ILE A 531 5.85 12.37 6.68
N THR A 532 6.56 13.37 6.13
CA THR A 532 7.79 13.92 6.74
C THR A 532 7.51 14.59 8.07
N LEU A 533 6.45 15.40 8.15
CA LEU A 533 6.05 16.09 9.39
C LEU A 533 5.54 15.10 10.46
N GLY A 534 4.79 14.07 10.06
CA GLY A 534 4.39 12.99 10.97
C GLY A 534 5.60 12.25 11.54
N ALA A 535 6.57 11.92 10.67
CA ALA A 535 7.83 11.30 11.08
C ALA A 535 8.68 12.21 11.98
N LEU A 536 8.75 13.50 11.69
CA LEU A 536 9.46 14.47 12.51
C LEU A 536 8.86 14.61 13.90
N ALA A 537 7.54 14.69 14.01
CA ALA A 537 6.83 14.84 15.27
C ALA A 537 6.97 13.61 16.18
N ARG A 538 6.97 12.38 15.63
CA ARG A 538 7.00 11.12 16.40
C ARG A 538 8.40 10.79 16.88
N ASN A 539 8.70 11.09 18.14
CA ASN A 539 10.00 10.84 18.77
C ASN A 539 10.02 9.51 19.54
N GLU A 540 9.93 8.42 18.82
CA GLU A 540 10.08 7.03 19.27
C GLU A 540 10.56 6.16 18.11
N SER A 541 10.85 4.89 18.38
CA SER A 541 10.99 3.85 17.35
C SER A 541 9.90 2.80 17.54
N ARG A 542 9.06 2.59 16.49
CA ARG A 542 7.92 1.67 16.52
C ARG A 542 7.71 1.07 15.13
N GLY A 543 7.71 -0.26 15.02
CA GLY A 543 7.50 -0.95 13.75
C GLY A 543 8.44 -0.46 12.65
N ALA A 544 7.89 0.03 11.55
CA ALA A 544 8.67 0.55 10.43
C ALA A 544 9.27 1.94 10.66
N HIS A 545 8.82 2.67 11.69
CA HIS A 545 9.37 3.97 12.06
C HIS A 545 10.55 3.79 13.00
N TYR A 546 11.76 4.13 12.55
CA TYR A 546 12.99 4.00 13.34
C TYR A 546 13.80 5.28 13.35
N LYS A 547 14.04 5.80 14.55
CA LYS A 547 14.90 6.97 14.83
C LYS A 547 16.04 6.56 15.76
N PRO A 548 17.31 6.63 15.34
CA PRO A 548 18.45 6.34 16.22
C PRO A 548 18.55 7.26 17.45
N GLU A 549 18.04 8.49 17.36
CA GLU A 549 17.96 9.42 18.49
C GLU A 549 16.93 8.98 19.55
N PHE A 550 15.94 8.18 19.17
CA PHE A 550 14.87 7.66 20.02
C PHE A 550 14.66 6.16 19.72
N PRO A 551 15.61 5.28 20.11
CA PRO A 551 15.62 3.89 19.67
C PRO A 551 14.52 3.03 20.31
N GLU A 552 13.95 3.47 21.43
CA GLU A 552 12.94 2.73 22.19
C GLU A 552 11.52 3.10 21.78
N ARG A 553 10.60 2.15 21.97
CA ARG A 553 9.15 2.38 21.87
C ARG A 553 8.65 3.09 23.13
N ASP A 554 7.87 4.15 22.95
CA ASP A 554 7.32 4.95 24.04
C ASP A 554 5.78 4.89 24.04
N ASP A 555 5.23 3.91 24.74
CA ASP A 555 3.76 3.73 24.84
C ASP A 555 3.08 4.87 25.63
N ALA A 556 3.78 5.49 26.57
CA ALA A 556 3.19 6.56 27.40
C ALA A 556 2.87 7.81 26.55
N ASN A 557 3.76 8.17 25.64
CA ASN A 557 3.61 9.37 24.83
C ASN A 557 3.11 9.09 23.41
N TRP A 558 3.40 7.92 22.82
CA TRP A 558 3.24 7.67 21.39
C TRP A 558 2.35 6.48 21.01
N LEU A 559 1.69 5.80 21.95
CA LEU A 559 0.64 4.84 21.61
C LEU A 559 -0.62 5.59 21.12
N LYS A 560 -0.48 6.31 20.03
CA LYS A 560 -1.47 7.23 19.46
C LYS A 560 -1.42 7.18 17.94
N THR A 561 -2.58 7.28 17.31
CA THR A 561 -2.70 7.56 15.88
C THR A 561 -2.33 9.01 15.63
N THR A 562 -1.34 9.26 14.76
CA THR A 562 -1.08 10.61 14.23
C THR A 562 -2.15 10.93 13.20
N ARG A 563 -2.86 12.06 13.37
CA ARG A 563 -3.90 12.51 12.44
C ARG A 563 -3.53 13.88 11.88
N ALA A 564 -3.29 13.95 10.58
CA ALA A 564 -3.03 15.19 9.86
C ALA A 564 -4.34 15.81 9.36
N MET A 565 -4.40 17.13 9.43
CA MET A 565 -5.49 17.97 8.91
C MET A 565 -4.91 19.05 8.02
N TRP A 566 -5.63 19.36 6.93
CA TRP A 566 -5.33 20.51 6.08
C TRP A 566 -6.01 21.76 6.61
N ASP A 567 -5.23 22.79 6.85
CA ASP A 567 -5.73 24.08 7.32
C ASP A 567 -5.15 25.22 6.49
N CYS A 568 -5.91 25.67 5.50
CA CYS A 568 -5.60 26.84 4.65
C CYS A 568 -4.18 26.85 4.10
N GLY A 569 -3.67 25.71 3.62
CA GLY A 569 -2.31 25.61 3.06
C GLY A 569 -1.26 25.10 4.05
N SER A 570 -1.64 24.89 5.31
CA SER A 570 -0.77 24.32 6.34
C SER A 570 -1.23 22.90 6.74
N ILE A 571 -0.29 22.13 7.30
CA ILE A 571 -0.55 20.79 7.82
C ILE A 571 -0.51 20.85 9.35
N LYS A 572 -1.63 20.53 9.99
CA LYS A 572 -1.74 20.39 11.44
C LYS A 572 -1.76 18.92 11.84
N LEU A 573 -1.03 18.57 12.89
CA LEU A 573 -1.00 17.22 13.45
C LEU A 573 -1.79 17.17 14.76
N LEU A 574 -2.66 16.18 14.86
CA LEU A 574 -3.42 15.80 16.06
C LEU A 574 -3.09 14.35 16.40
N HIS A 575 -3.47 13.93 17.59
CA HIS A 575 -3.23 12.56 18.06
C HIS A 575 -4.51 11.99 18.66
N ASP A 576 -4.94 10.82 18.17
CA ASP A 576 -6.09 10.07 18.69
C ASP A 576 -5.61 8.85 19.48
N PRO A 577 -6.32 8.43 20.54
CA PRO A 577 -6.01 7.20 21.24
C PRO A 577 -6.24 5.98 20.33
N VAL A 578 -5.43 4.95 20.53
CA VAL A 578 -5.59 3.64 19.84
C VAL A 578 -6.47 2.74 20.70
N ASP A 579 -7.39 2.01 20.06
CA ASP A 579 -8.18 0.97 20.73
C ASP A 579 -7.31 -0.24 21.06
N ILE A 580 -6.95 -0.40 22.34
CA ILE A 580 -6.19 -1.52 22.90
C ILE A 580 -7.05 -2.37 23.87
N SER A 581 -8.35 -2.40 23.67
CA SER A 581 -9.30 -2.98 24.62
C SER A 581 -9.28 -4.51 24.71
N LEU A 582 -8.67 -5.21 23.74
CA LEU A 582 -8.71 -6.67 23.66
C LEU A 582 -7.44 -7.34 24.21
N ILE A 583 -6.27 -6.80 23.86
CA ILE A 583 -4.96 -7.30 24.34
C ILE A 583 -4.05 -6.14 24.72
N PRO A 584 -3.40 -6.18 25.91
CA PRO A 584 -2.50 -5.11 26.33
C PRO A 584 -1.22 -5.10 25.50
N PRO A 585 -0.61 -3.92 25.29
CA PRO A 585 0.71 -3.81 24.68
C PRO A 585 1.75 -4.60 25.48
N ARG A 586 2.63 -5.29 24.75
CA ARG A 586 3.79 -6.01 25.29
C ARG A 586 5.03 -5.75 24.46
N ALA A 587 6.23 -6.00 25.03
CA ALA A 587 7.50 -5.82 24.34
C ALA A 587 7.55 -6.70 23.07
N ARG A 588 7.92 -6.09 21.95
CA ARG A 588 8.08 -6.77 20.66
C ARG A 588 9.50 -7.31 20.53
N ARG A 589 9.68 -8.61 20.73
CA ARG A 589 10.99 -9.28 20.70
C ARG A 589 11.03 -10.38 19.67
N TYR A 590 12.04 -10.37 18.81
CA TYR A 590 12.32 -11.38 17.78
C TYR A 590 13.71 -12.01 17.94
N ASP A 591 14.53 -11.46 18.82
CA ASP A 591 15.90 -11.84 19.14
C ASP A 591 16.02 -12.96 20.18
N VAL A 592 14.92 -13.34 20.83
CA VAL A 592 14.94 -14.36 21.89
C VAL A 592 14.91 -15.76 21.26
N ALA A 593 15.84 -16.64 21.67
CA ALA A 593 15.80 -18.06 21.34
C ALA A 593 14.51 -18.73 21.88
N LYS A 594 14.12 -19.84 21.27
CA LYS A 594 12.98 -20.65 21.72
C LYS A 594 13.22 -21.24 23.09
#